data_4c51bd8ea17c9f245c9a29b17dcedb36
#
_entry.id   4c51bd8ea17c9f245c9a29b17dcedb36
#
_cell.length_a   1.000
_cell.length_b   1.000
_cell.length_c   1.000
_cell.angle_alpha   90.00
_cell.angle_beta   90.00
_cell.angle_gamma   90.00
#
_symmetry.space_group_name_H-M   'P 1'
#
loop_
_entity.id
_entity.type
_entity.pdbx_description
1 polymer ?
#
loop_
_entity_poly.entity_id
_entity_poly.type
_entity_poly.pdbx_seq_one_letter_code
_entity_poly.pdbx_strand_id
1 'polypeptide(L)'
;LLVGGTGLLGGRVAAALAEAGVDLRVVVRPGRDGQALSALGAQLCTGDLRDPASLSAACAGIDTVVTTANVIGRHLKGDREVGSIADVDRAGNAALITAAETAGCRRFVFISLPEALQRSGAPFAEAKHATEERLRASSIQSVVVRSDAFQELWFSKDVGFDWRAGRAIVLGKGRARQRFVAVDDVARAMAALAVAPDPPALLEIGGPDALSPYDAMAIFTAVTGRAFRVVRVPRPVLLVASQTLGRVDPIRGSLVRMSLAADEADSVCRVEDLTSLGIRPRSVEEYARLLSHATT
;
A
#
# COMPACT_ATOMS: atom_id res chain seq x y z
N LEU A 1 -7.96 14.82 -6.85
CA LEU A 1 -6.89 14.24 -7.67
C LEU A 1 -6.43 12.92 -7.05
N LEU A 2 -6.32 11.86 -7.87
CA LEU A 2 -5.72 10.58 -7.46
C LEU A 2 -4.40 10.36 -8.22
N VAL A 3 -3.32 10.09 -7.48
CA VAL A 3 -2.02 9.69 -8.02
C VAL A 3 -1.74 8.23 -7.66
N GLY A 4 -1.41 7.41 -8.66
CA GLY A 4 -1.24 5.96 -8.50
C GLY A 4 -2.48 5.12 -8.83
N GLY A 5 -3.49 5.70 -9.47
CA GLY A 5 -4.76 5.06 -9.82
C GLY A 5 -4.66 3.77 -10.65
N THR A 6 -3.57 3.58 -11.38
CA THR A 6 -3.31 2.33 -12.14
C THR A 6 -2.68 1.21 -11.30
N GLY A 7 -2.42 1.45 -10.00
CA GLY A 7 -1.91 0.45 -9.06
C GLY A 7 -3.01 -0.39 -8.41
N LEU A 8 -2.62 -1.43 -7.65
CA LEU A 8 -3.55 -2.32 -6.95
C LEU A 8 -4.50 -1.55 -6.01
N LEU A 9 -3.95 -0.78 -5.09
CA LEU A 9 -4.73 0.03 -4.16
C LEU A 9 -5.42 1.20 -4.89
N GLY A 10 -4.67 1.91 -5.75
CA GLY A 10 -5.19 3.12 -6.41
C GLY A 10 -6.41 2.86 -7.29
N GLY A 11 -6.46 1.74 -8.01
CA GLY A 11 -7.63 1.36 -8.79
C GLY A 11 -8.88 1.12 -7.92
N ARG A 12 -8.69 0.57 -6.72
CA ARG A 12 -9.78 0.38 -5.74
C ARG A 12 -10.22 1.72 -5.11
N VAL A 13 -9.25 2.60 -4.84
CA VAL A 13 -9.55 3.97 -4.37
C VAL A 13 -10.33 4.74 -5.45
N ALA A 14 -9.94 4.62 -6.73
CA ALA A 14 -10.67 5.25 -7.81
C ALA A 14 -12.14 4.77 -7.88
N ALA A 15 -12.37 3.45 -7.76
CA ALA A 15 -13.71 2.88 -7.75
C ALA A 15 -14.53 3.40 -6.55
N ALA A 16 -13.95 3.39 -5.34
CA ALA A 16 -14.64 3.86 -4.14
C ALA A 16 -14.96 5.38 -4.18
N LEU A 17 -14.08 6.20 -4.76
CA LEU A 17 -14.34 7.64 -4.97
C LEU A 17 -15.43 7.87 -6.02
N ALA A 18 -15.45 7.09 -7.10
CA ALA A 18 -16.50 7.16 -8.12
C ALA A 18 -17.86 6.74 -7.55
N GLU A 19 -17.92 5.68 -6.75
CA GLU A 19 -19.13 5.25 -6.03
C GLU A 19 -19.64 6.33 -5.07
N ALA A 20 -18.73 7.11 -4.48
CA ALA A 20 -19.09 8.25 -3.63
C ALA A 20 -19.53 9.50 -4.42
N GLY A 21 -19.59 9.45 -5.75
CA GLY A 21 -20.03 10.55 -6.61
C GLY A 21 -19.06 11.74 -6.65
N VAL A 22 -17.75 11.49 -6.42
CA VAL A 22 -16.71 12.52 -6.41
C VAL A 22 -16.24 12.82 -7.84
N ASP A 23 -16.11 14.10 -8.19
CA ASP A 23 -15.44 14.50 -9.42
C ASP A 23 -13.96 14.09 -9.36
N LEU A 24 -13.63 13.04 -10.09
CA LEU A 24 -12.34 12.37 -9.98
C LEU A 24 -11.43 12.71 -11.16
N ARG A 25 -10.27 13.30 -10.87
CA ARG A 25 -9.15 13.40 -11.82
C ARG A 25 -8.07 12.39 -11.41
N VAL A 26 -7.51 11.65 -12.39
CA VAL A 26 -6.48 10.64 -12.14
C VAL A 26 -5.24 10.91 -12.98
N VAL A 27 -4.08 10.95 -12.32
CA VAL A 27 -2.79 11.02 -13.02
C VAL A 27 -2.45 9.64 -13.57
N VAL A 28 -2.26 9.58 -14.88
CA VAL A 28 -1.81 8.40 -15.61
C VAL A 28 -0.48 8.70 -16.27
N ARG A 29 0.52 7.85 -16.05
CA ARG A 29 1.85 8.03 -16.64
C ARG A 29 1.79 7.87 -18.17
N PRO A 30 2.67 8.58 -18.93
CA PRO A 30 2.78 8.38 -20.36
C PRO A 30 2.90 6.91 -20.75
N GLY A 31 2.18 6.49 -21.80
CA GLY A 31 2.19 5.11 -22.30
C GLY A 31 1.49 4.07 -21.41
N ARG A 32 0.77 4.49 -20.36
CA ARG A 32 -0.02 3.57 -19.51
C ARG A 32 -1.50 3.63 -19.87
N ASP A 33 -2.13 2.46 -19.82
CA ASP A 33 -3.56 2.34 -20.06
C ASP A 33 -4.35 2.89 -18.85
N GLY A 34 -5.27 3.79 -19.11
CA GLY A 34 -6.22 4.37 -18.16
C GLY A 34 -7.68 4.00 -18.44
N GLN A 35 -7.95 3.10 -19.40
CA GLN A 35 -9.31 2.78 -19.84
C GLN A 35 -10.24 2.37 -18.68
N ALA A 36 -9.75 1.54 -17.74
CA ALA A 36 -10.54 1.15 -16.59
C ALA A 36 -10.91 2.34 -15.69
N LEU A 37 -10.05 3.35 -15.59
CA LEU A 37 -10.31 4.58 -14.83
C LEU A 37 -11.29 5.50 -15.56
N SER A 38 -11.16 5.64 -16.87
CA SER A 38 -12.14 6.36 -17.70
C SER A 38 -13.53 5.73 -17.64
N ALA A 39 -13.63 4.40 -17.58
CA ALA A 39 -14.90 3.69 -17.41
C ALA A 39 -15.60 4.00 -16.07
N LEU A 40 -14.86 4.43 -15.05
CA LEU A 40 -15.39 4.93 -13.77
C LEU A 40 -15.82 6.41 -13.85
N GLY A 41 -15.76 7.06 -15.03
CA GLY A 41 -16.05 8.47 -15.17
C GLY A 41 -14.91 9.42 -14.78
N ALA A 42 -13.71 8.90 -14.52
CA ALA A 42 -12.58 9.73 -14.11
C ALA A 42 -12.00 10.54 -15.28
N GLN A 43 -11.72 11.82 -15.04
CA GLN A 43 -10.93 12.65 -15.94
C GLN A 43 -9.45 12.21 -15.87
N LEU A 44 -8.90 11.72 -16.98
CA LEU A 44 -7.49 11.37 -17.02
C LEU A 44 -6.63 12.59 -17.32
N CYS A 45 -5.50 12.73 -16.63
CA CYS A 45 -4.44 13.66 -16.97
C CYS A 45 -3.11 12.93 -17.04
N THR A 46 -2.31 13.25 -18.03
CA THR A 46 -0.97 12.67 -18.19
C THR A 46 -0.01 13.35 -17.22
N GLY A 47 0.75 12.56 -16.45
CA GLY A 47 1.76 13.08 -15.52
C GLY A 47 2.62 11.98 -14.91
N ASP A 48 3.73 12.39 -14.32
CA ASP A 48 4.67 11.50 -13.62
C ASP A 48 5.15 12.21 -12.35
N LEU A 49 5.28 11.46 -11.23
CA LEU A 49 5.83 12.00 -9.98
C LEU A 49 7.25 12.58 -10.15
N ARG A 50 7.97 12.15 -11.18
CA ARG A 50 9.32 12.64 -11.52
C ARG A 50 9.30 13.92 -12.37
N ASP A 51 8.12 14.40 -12.77
CA ASP A 51 7.93 15.62 -13.57
C ASP A 51 7.10 16.65 -12.79
N PRO A 52 7.73 17.59 -12.07
CA PRO A 52 7.03 18.60 -11.29
C PRO A 52 6.06 19.49 -12.10
N ALA A 53 6.37 19.74 -13.38
CA ALA A 53 5.50 20.55 -14.23
C ALA A 53 4.16 19.85 -14.50
N SER A 54 4.20 18.54 -14.74
CA SER A 54 2.98 17.74 -14.91
C SER A 54 2.14 17.68 -13.62
N LEU A 55 2.79 17.66 -12.45
CA LEU A 55 2.10 17.66 -11.16
C LEU A 55 1.39 18.99 -10.89
N SER A 56 2.03 20.12 -11.21
CA SER A 56 1.42 21.44 -11.09
C SER A 56 0.18 21.56 -11.96
N ALA A 57 0.24 21.10 -13.21
CA ALA A 57 -0.92 21.07 -14.11
C ALA A 57 -2.04 20.14 -13.57
N ALA A 58 -1.68 18.97 -13.01
CA ALA A 58 -2.63 18.02 -12.46
C ALA A 58 -3.37 18.54 -11.21
N CYS A 59 -2.70 19.34 -10.37
CA CYS A 59 -3.26 19.90 -9.13
C CYS A 59 -4.16 21.13 -9.36
N ALA A 60 -4.14 21.75 -10.55
CA ALA A 60 -4.93 22.94 -10.82
C ALA A 60 -6.44 22.69 -10.63
N GLY A 61 -7.09 23.49 -9.75
CA GLY A 61 -8.51 23.39 -9.43
C GLY A 61 -8.91 22.15 -8.61
N ILE A 62 -7.97 21.54 -7.89
CA ILE A 62 -8.18 20.36 -7.04
C ILE A 62 -8.34 20.77 -5.57
N ASP A 63 -9.35 20.26 -4.91
CA ASP A 63 -9.56 20.41 -3.46
C ASP A 63 -8.74 19.42 -2.65
N THR A 64 -8.77 18.15 -3.04
CA THR A 64 -8.19 17.03 -2.30
C THR A 64 -7.28 16.20 -3.19
N VAL A 65 -6.06 15.92 -2.71
CA VAL A 65 -5.11 15.01 -3.34
C VAL A 65 -5.11 13.69 -2.57
N VAL A 66 -5.21 12.57 -3.27
CA VAL A 66 -5.03 11.21 -2.72
C VAL A 66 -3.88 10.56 -3.45
N THR A 67 -2.87 10.06 -2.74
CA THR A 67 -1.77 9.34 -3.38
C THR A 67 -1.58 7.94 -2.82
N THR A 68 -1.53 6.98 -3.73
CA THR A 68 -1.19 5.57 -3.47
C THR A 68 0.06 5.16 -4.25
N ALA A 69 0.68 6.12 -4.92
CA ALA A 69 1.82 5.86 -5.80
C ALA A 69 3.05 5.38 -5.03
N ASN A 70 3.65 4.32 -5.53
CA ASN A 70 4.92 3.78 -5.07
C ASN A 70 5.55 2.88 -6.15
N VAL A 71 6.83 2.56 -5.99
CA VAL A 71 7.55 1.72 -6.95
C VAL A 71 7.37 0.22 -6.73
N ILE A 72 7.04 -0.25 -5.51
CA ILE A 72 7.14 -1.67 -5.13
C ILE A 72 6.26 -2.57 -6.00
N GLY A 73 4.95 -2.30 -6.06
CA GLY A 73 4.02 -3.21 -6.72
C GLY A 73 4.31 -3.44 -8.20
N ARG A 74 4.86 -2.43 -8.88
CA ARG A 74 5.24 -2.53 -10.29
C ARG A 74 6.58 -3.23 -10.49
N HIS A 75 7.55 -2.92 -9.62
CA HIS A 75 8.85 -3.57 -9.64
C HIS A 75 8.73 -5.09 -9.47
N LEU A 76 7.88 -5.53 -8.53
CA LEU A 76 7.59 -6.95 -8.31
C LEU A 76 6.96 -7.62 -9.54
N LYS A 77 6.23 -6.87 -10.38
CA LYS A 77 5.67 -7.32 -11.66
C LYS A 77 6.65 -7.20 -12.84
N GLY A 78 7.92 -6.85 -12.57
CA GLY A 78 8.99 -6.77 -13.59
C GLY A 78 9.06 -5.46 -14.38
N ASP A 79 8.31 -4.40 -13.98
CA ASP A 79 8.41 -3.08 -14.58
C ASP A 79 9.73 -2.41 -14.13
N ARG A 80 10.71 -2.37 -15.02
CA ARG A 80 12.03 -1.77 -14.75
C ARG A 80 12.06 -0.25 -14.95
N GLU A 81 11.05 0.32 -15.58
CA GLU A 81 10.93 1.77 -15.83
C GLU A 81 10.19 2.50 -14.72
N VAL A 82 9.86 1.81 -13.64
CA VAL A 82 9.10 2.38 -12.52
C VAL A 82 9.84 3.55 -11.84
N GLY A 83 11.15 3.64 -11.98
CA GLY A 83 11.99 4.60 -11.26
C GLY A 83 12.56 4.04 -9.96
N SER A 84 13.32 4.87 -9.25
CA SER A 84 13.87 4.51 -7.94
C SER A 84 12.94 4.92 -6.78
N ILE A 85 13.15 4.33 -5.60
CA ILE A 85 12.50 4.78 -4.36
C ILE A 85 12.80 6.27 -4.10
N ALA A 86 14.05 6.70 -4.34
CA ALA A 86 14.45 8.08 -4.13
C ALA A 86 13.69 9.06 -5.05
N ASP A 87 13.54 8.71 -6.32
CA ASP A 87 12.91 9.59 -7.31
C ASP A 87 11.39 9.63 -7.17
N VAL A 88 10.75 8.47 -6.96
CA VAL A 88 9.29 8.36 -6.96
C VAL A 88 8.72 8.50 -5.55
N ASP A 89 9.19 7.67 -4.61
CA ASP A 89 8.57 7.61 -3.29
C ASP A 89 8.99 8.78 -2.39
N ARG A 90 10.20 9.30 -2.54
CA ARG A 90 10.68 10.43 -1.75
C ARG A 90 10.53 11.76 -2.48
N ALA A 91 11.30 11.98 -3.55
CA ALA A 91 11.31 13.27 -4.26
C ALA A 91 9.98 13.54 -4.95
N GLY A 92 9.38 12.52 -5.59
CA GLY A 92 8.11 12.65 -6.30
C GLY A 92 6.94 13.00 -5.39
N ASN A 93 6.81 12.35 -4.22
CA ASN A 93 5.77 12.74 -3.27
C ASN A 93 6.02 14.12 -2.67
N ALA A 94 7.27 14.52 -2.41
CA ALA A 94 7.59 15.88 -1.98
C ALA A 94 7.20 16.93 -3.03
N ALA A 95 7.47 16.67 -4.31
CA ALA A 95 7.06 17.53 -5.41
C ALA A 95 5.53 17.60 -5.55
N LEU A 96 4.82 16.49 -5.36
CA LEU A 96 3.35 16.46 -5.38
C LEU A 96 2.77 17.30 -4.24
N ILE A 97 3.32 17.24 -3.03
CA ILE A 97 2.88 18.07 -1.91
C ILE A 97 3.09 19.54 -2.24
N THR A 98 4.25 19.91 -2.77
CA THR A 98 4.54 21.30 -3.18
C THR A 98 3.59 21.80 -4.28
N ALA A 99 3.28 20.95 -5.27
CA ALA A 99 2.30 21.28 -6.31
C ALA A 99 0.89 21.47 -5.73
N ALA A 100 0.49 20.63 -4.79
CA ALA A 100 -0.79 20.74 -4.09
C ALA A 100 -0.89 22.03 -3.26
N GLU A 101 0.18 22.39 -2.52
CA GLU A 101 0.26 23.65 -1.77
C GLU A 101 0.11 24.87 -2.69
N THR A 102 0.86 24.87 -3.79
CA THR A 102 0.85 25.96 -4.77
C THR A 102 -0.52 26.12 -5.42
N ALA A 103 -1.21 25.01 -5.67
CA ALA A 103 -2.54 25.01 -6.26
C ALA A 103 -3.67 25.35 -5.26
N GLY A 104 -3.36 25.49 -3.95
CA GLY A 104 -4.34 25.79 -2.91
C GLY A 104 -5.20 24.58 -2.53
N CYS A 105 -4.73 23.35 -2.73
CA CYS A 105 -5.44 22.16 -2.28
C CYS A 105 -5.64 22.20 -0.76
N ARG A 106 -6.84 21.82 -0.31
CA ARG A 106 -7.19 21.86 1.12
C ARG A 106 -6.74 20.63 1.88
N ARG A 107 -6.73 19.46 1.21
CA ARG A 107 -6.48 18.16 1.86
C ARG A 107 -5.53 17.29 1.06
N PHE A 108 -4.73 16.51 1.77
CA PHE A 108 -3.83 15.51 1.21
C PHE A 108 -3.95 14.18 1.98
N VAL A 109 -4.42 13.13 1.30
CA VAL A 109 -4.55 11.77 1.86
C VAL A 109 -3.40 10.91 1.37
N PHE A 110 -2.64 10.35 2.29
CA PHE A 110 -1.41 9.60 2.01
C PHE A 110 -1.43 8.21 2.63
N ILE A 111 -1.14 7.18 1.82
CA ILE A 111 -0.93 5.82 2.32
C ILE A 111 0.51 5.64 2.80
N SER A 112 0.67 5.20 4.03
CA SER A 112 1.96 5.00 4.67
C SER A 112 2.08 3.62 5.29
N LEU A 113 3.17 3.39 6.02
CA LEU A 113 3.48 2.14 6.72
C LEU A 113 3.31 2.32 8.23
N PRO A 114 3.01 1.25 8.99
CA PRO A 114 3.04 1.26 10.45
C PRO A 114 4.39 1.77 10.97
N GLU A 115 4.37 2.47 12.10
CA GLU A 115 5.57 3.11 12.66
C GLU A 115 6.72 2.11 12.89
N ALA A 116 6.41 0.89 13.32
CA ALA A 116 7.41 -0.15 13.52
C ALA A 116 8.18 -0.48 12.23
N LEU A 117 7.51 -0.46 11.08
CA LEU A 117 8.15 -0.68 9.78
C LEU A 117 8.94 0.54 9.30
N GLN A 118 8.51 1.76 9.65
CA GLN A 118 9.24 2.98 9.31
C GLN A 118 10.63 3.01 9.97
N ARG A 119 10.79 2.38 11.15
CA ARG A 119 12.07 2.25 11.85
C ARG A 119 12.98 1.13 11.33
N SER A 120 12.57 0.39 10.30
CA SER A 120 13.33 -0.75 9.75
C SER A 120 14.66 -0.38 9.09
N GLY A 121 14.94 0.91 8.84
CA GLY A 121 16.08 1.36 8.04
C GLY A 121 15.99 0.94 6.57
N ALA A 122 14.80 0.57 6.10
CA ALA A 122 14.56 0.27 4.70
C ALA A 122 14.37 1.57 3.91
N PRO A 123 15.04 1.77 2.75
CA PRO A 123 14.89 2.99 1.95
C PRO A 123 13.43 3.35 1.62
N PHE A 124 12.58 2.37 1.38
CA PHE A 124 11.15 2.62 1.15
C PHE A 124 10.43 3.12 2.40
N ALA A 125 10.73 2.56 3.56
CA ALA A 125 10.16 2.99 4.82
C ALA A 125 10.63 4.41 5.20
N GLU A 126 11.90 4.71 4.97
CA GLU A 126 12.45 6.06 5.14
C GLU A 126 11.79 7.08 4.21
N ALA A 127 11.51 6.71 2.95
CA ALA A 127 10.79 7.58 2.02
C ALA A 127 9.35 7.86 2.49
N LYS A 128 8.65 6.86 3.04
CA LYS A 128 7.32 7.04 3.63
C LYS A 128 7.36 7.97 4.84
N HIS A 129 8.31 7.74 5.74
CA HIS A 129 8.50 8.61 6.90
C HIS A 129 8.82 10.07 6.49
N ALA A 130 9.73 10.27 5.55
CA ALA A 130 10.06 11.61 5.05
C ALA A 130 8.84 12.32 4.42
N THR A 131 7.94 11.58 3.76
CA THR A 131 6.70 12.14 3.22
C THR A 131 5.74 12.54 4.35
N GLU A 132 5.60 11.72 5.41
CA GLU A 132 4.81 12.11 6.60
C GLU A 132 5.37 13.37 7.28
N GLU A 133 6.70 13.47 7.44
CA GLU A 133 7.35 14.67 7.99
C GLU A 133 7.07 15.91 7.12
N ARG A 134 7.15 15.76 5.79
CA ARG A 134 6.87 16.84 4.85
C ARG A 134 5.40 17.29 4.91
N LEU A 135 4.46 16.34 5.04
CA LEU A 135 3.03 16.63 5.23
C LEU A 135 2.77 17.32 6.56
N ARG A 136 3.43 16.91 7.65
CA ARG A 136 3.29 17.54 8.97
C ARG A 136 3.77 18.99 8.97
N ALA A 137 4.78 19.31 8.15
CA ALA A 137 5.29 20.67 7.96
C ALA A 137 4.49 21.49 6.92
N SER A 138 3.47 20.90 6.29
CA SER A 138 2.63 21.54 5.28
C SER A 138 1.47 22.30 5.93
N SER A 139 0.97 23.34 5.23
CA SER A 139 -0.27 24.01 5.59
C SER A 139 -1.53 23.27 5.15
N ILE A 140 -1.40 22.21 4.33
CA ILE A 140 -2.52 21.40 3.85
C ILE A 140 -2.99 20.48 4.99
N GLN A 141 -4.32 20.30 5.15
CA GLN A 141 -4.85 19.28 6.05
C GLN A 141 -4.38 17.90 5.59
N SER A 142 -3.41 17.33 6.31
CA SER A 142 -2.87 16.01 5.99
C SER A 142 -3.63 14.90 6.71
N VAL A 143 -3.91 13.82 5.97
CA VAL A 143 -4.50 12.58 6.49
C VAL A 143 -3.57 11.43 6.13
N VAL A 144 -2.92 10.87 7.11
CA VAL A 144 -2.00 9.74 6.94
C VAL A 144 -2.72 8.45 7.31
N VAL A 145 -2.73 7.51 6.39
CA VAL A 145 -3.26 6.17 6.60
C VAL A 145 -2.10 5.19 6.65
N ARG A 146 -1.70 4.76 7.83
CA ARG A 146 -0.73 3.69 8.02
C ARG A 146 -1.46 2.36 7.97
N SER A 147 -1.14 1.57 6.97
CA SER A 147 -1.79 0.29 6.71
C SER A 147 -0.88 -0.86 7.04
N ASP A 148 -1.42 -1.86 7.70
CA ASP A 148 -0.75 -3.16 7.85
C ASP A 148 -0.68 -3.92 6.52
N ALA A 149 -0.16 -5.11 6.54
CA ALA A 149 0.12 -5.97 5.41
C ALA A 149 -1.12 -6.28 4.56
N PHE A 150 -1.09 -5.99 3.27
CA PHE A 150 -2.21 -6.28 2.36
C PHE A 150 -2.38 -7.78 2.11
N GLN A 151 -3.60 -8.30 2.29
CA GLN A 151 -3.94 -9.70 2.00
C GLN A 151 -3.55 -10.08 0.57
N GLU A 152 -3.87 -9.22 -0.41
CA GLU A 152 -3.67 -9.45 -1.84
C GLU A 152 -2.18 -9.52 -2.24
N LEU A 153 -1.31 -8.86 -1.48
CA LEU A 153 0.14 -8.93 -1.68
C LEU A 153 0.74 -10.12 -0.92
N TRP A 154 0.44 -10.23 0.37
CA TRP A 154 1.09 -11.21 1.24
C TRP A 154 0.65 -12.65 0.99
N PHE A 155 -0.58 -12.86 0.52
CA PHE A 155 -1.06 -14.21 0.15
C PHE A 155 -0.95 -14.47 -1.36
N SER A 156 0.14 -13.97 -1.97
CA SER A 156 0.45 -14.14 -3.37
C SER A 156 1.77 -14.90 -3.58
N LYS A 157 1.90 -15.54 -4.74
CA LYS A 157 3.15 -16.19 -5.17
C LYS A 157 4.33 -15.22 -5.31
N ASP A 158 4.05 -13.92 -5.52
CA ASP A 158 5.06 -12.89 -5.76
C ASP A 158 5.93 -12.64 -4.52
N VAL A 159 5.40 -12.95 -3.34
CA VAL A 159 6.13 -12.88 -2.05
C VAL A 159 6.35 -14.26 -1.42
N GLY A 160 6.13 -15.32 -2.19
CA GLY A 160 6.42 -16.69 -1.77
C GLY A 160 5.29 -17.40 -1.01
N PHE A 161 4.04 -16.91 -1.09
CA PHE A 161 2.87 -17.58 -0.57
C PHE A 161 2.03 -18.14 -1.72
N ASP A 162 2.34 -19.36 -2.16
CA ASP A 162 1.61 -20.05 -3.23
C ASP A 162 0.63 -21.06 -2.63
N TRP A 163 -0.57 -20.58 -2.30
CA TRP A 163 -1.63 -21.40 -1.73
C TRP A 163 -2.15 -22.48 -2.69
N ARG A 164 -2.05 -22.23 -4.03
CA ARG A 164 -2.45 -23.21 -5.04
C ARG A 164 -1.50 -24.40 -5.11
N ALA A 165 -0.20 -24.15 -4.99
CA ALA A 165 0.81 -25.17 -4.95
C ALA A 165 1.08 -25.74 -3.54
N GLY A 166 0.46 -25.16 -2.49
CA GLY A 166 0.71 -25.53 -1.10
C GLY A 166 2.16 -25.25 -0.69
N ARG A 167 2.71 -24.09 -1.05
CA ARG A 167 4.08 -23.69 -0.75
C ARG A 167 4.10 -22.32 -0.08
N ALA A 168 4.89 -22.19 0.98
CA ALA A 168 5.09 -20.90 1.62
C ALA A 168 6.55 -20.71 2.04
N ILE A 169 7.01 -19.44 1.93
CA ILE A 169 8.31 -19.01 2.46
C ILE A 169 8.02 -18.20 3.71
N VAL A 170 8.63 -18.60 4.83
CA VAL A 170 8.57 -17.87 6.10
C VAL A 170 9.90 -17.19 6.33
N LEU A 171 9.87 -15.86 6.43
CA LEU A 171 11.06 -15.04 6.68
C LEU A 171 11.22 -14.86 8.19
N GLY A 172 12.38 -15.22 8.73
CA GLY A 172 12.68 -15.09 10.15
C GLY A 172 12.08 -16.18 11.03
N LYS A 173 11.52 -15.80 12.17
CA LYS A 173 10.89 -16.71 13.16
C LYS A 173 9.47 -17.08 12.73
N GLY A 174 8.77 -16.15 12.07
CA GLY A 174 7.39 -16.31 11.63
C GLY A 174 6.38 -16.40 12.79
N ARG A 175 6.68 -15.79 13.92
CA ARG A 175 5.82 -15.85 15.12
C ARG A 175 5.09 -14.53 15.39
N ALA A 176 5.64 -13.43 14.93
CA ALA A 176 5.01 -12.12 15.06
C ALA A 176 3.69 -12.10 14.29
N ARG A 177 2.68 -11.49 14.88
CA ARG A 177 1.32 -11.44 14.36
C ARG A 177 1.09 -10.11 13.64
N GLN A 178 0.66 -10.20 12.39
CA GLN A 178 0.27 -9.05 11.59
C GLN A 178 -1.25 -9.03 11.43
N ARG A 179 -1.82 -7.85 11.26
CA ARG A 179 -3.25 -7.68 10.99
C ARG A 179 -3.46 -7.50 9.49
N PHE A 180 -3.40 -8.61 8.76
CA PHE A 180 -3.57 -8.61 7.30
C PHE A 180 -4.89 -7.96 6.90
N VAL A 181 -4.82 -6.84 6.19
CA VAL A 181 -5.97 -6.03 5.78
C VAL A 181 -6.24 -6.17 4.29
N ALA A 182 -7.51 -6.16 3.90
CA ALA A 182 -7.89 -6.19 2.49
C ALA A 182 -7.62 -4.84 1.82
N VAL A 183 -7.11 -4.87 0.59
CA VAL A 183 -6.90 -3.64 -0.21
C VAL A 183 -8.21 -2.88 -0.40
N ASP A 184 -9.34 -3.56 -0.57
CA ASP A 184 -10.66 -2.95 -0.70
C ASP A 184 -11.07 -2.16 0.54
N ASP A 185 -10.75 -2.65 1.74
CA ASP A 185 -11.08 -1.99 3.00
C ASP A 185 -10.25 -0.71 3.17
N VAL A 186 -8.96 -0.77 2.86
CA VAL A 186 -8.07 0.40 2.86
C VAL A 186 -8.50 1.42 1.81
N ALA A 187 -8.92 0.97 0.63
CA ALA A 187 -9.40 1.85 -0.43
C ALA A 187 -10.67 2.61 -0.01
N ARG A 188 -11.63 1.92 0.60
CA ARG A 188 -12.85 2.54 1.14
C ARG A 188 -12.52 3.52 2.25
N ALA A 189 -11.57 3.19 3.13
CA ALA A 189 -11.13 4.10 4.17
C ALA A 189 -10.52 5.38 3.58
N MET A 190 -9.59 5.25 2.61
CA MET A 190 -8.98 6.40 1.96
C MET A 190 -10.01 7.26 1.22
N ALA A 191 -11.00 6.66 0.55
CA ALA A 191 -12.08 7.38 -0.12
C ALA A 191 -12.97 8.13 0.88
N ALA A 192 -13.37 7.49 1.98
CA ALA A 192 -14.16 8.11 3.04
C ALA A 192 -13.41 9.30 3.67
N LEU A 193 -12.12 9.14 3.96
CA LEU A 193 -11.27 10.20 4.53
C LEU A 193 -11.05 11.37 3.57
N ALA A 194 -11.04 11.10 2.26
CA ALA A 194 -10.89 12.16 1.25
C ALA A 194 -12.07 13.13 1.25
N VAL A 195 -13.28 12.66 1.60
CA VAL A 195 -14.52 13.46 1.58
C VAL A 195 -15.07 13.80 2.96
N ALA A 196 -14.56 13.21 4.04
CA ALA A 196 -15.02 13.47 5.39
C ALA A 196 -14.90 14.98 5.74
N PRO A 197 -15.87 15.58 6.45
CA PRO A 197 -15.78 16.99 6.87
C PRO A 197 -14.54 17.26 7.74
N ASP A 198 -14.32 16.41 8.73
CA ASP A 198 -13.22 16.52 9.71
C ASP A 198 -12.56 15.14 9.91
N PRO A 199 -11.66 14.72 8.99
CA PRO A 199 -10.97 13.46 9.14
C PRO A 199 -9.86 13.56 10.18
N PRO A 200 -9.56 12.45 10.89
CA PRO A 200 -8.38 12.37 11.75
C PRO A 200 -7.08 12.51 10.93
N ALA A 201 -6.07 13.13 11.54
CA ALA A 201 -4.78 13.34 10.87
C ALA A 201 -3.99 12.02 10.65
N LEU A 202 -4.26 11.00 11.47
CA LEU A 202 -3.58 9.69 11.41
C LEU A 202 -4.57 8.57 11.75
N LEU A 203 -4.54 7.50 10.92
CA LEU A 203 -5.14 6.21 11.23
C LEU A 203 -4.09 5.11 11.04
N GLU A 204 -4.13 4.10 11.92
CA GLU A 204 -3.29 2.90 11.82
C GLU A 204 -4.18 1.66 11.65
N ILE A 205 -4.50 1.35 10.40
CA ILE A 205 -5.53 0.37 10.04
C ILE A 205 -4.95 -1.03 9.83
N GLY A 206 -5.62 -2.01 10.43
CA GLY A 206 -5.33 -3.42 10.28
C GLY A 206 -6.60 -4.25 10.10
N GLY A 207 -6.43 -5.49 9.65
CA GLY A 207 -7.51 -6.45 9.54
C GLY A 207 -8.04 -6.93 10.90
N PRO A 208 -9.12 -7.72 10.90
CA PRO A 208 -9.81 -8.13 12.13
C PRO A 208 -8.96 -9.06 12.99
N ASP A 209 -8.12 -9.88 12.37
CA ASP A 209 -7.37 -10.93 13.05
C ASP A 209 -5.87 -10.62 13.10
N ALA A 210 -5.26 -10.78 14.28
CA ALA A 210 -3.81 -10.75 14.44
C ALA A 210 -3.25 -12.15 14.22
N LEU A 211 -2.59 -12.38 13.08
CA LEU A 211 -2.18 -13.71 12.61
C LEU A 211 -0.67 -13.76 12.35
N SER A 212 -0.02 -14.81 12.82
CA SER A 212 1.31 -15.19 12.33
C SER A 212 1.20 -15.78 10.90
N PRO A 213 2.31 -15.87 10.14
CA PRO A 213 2.32 -16.60 8.88
C PRO A 213 1.83 -18.04 8.98
N TYR A 214 2.07 -18.70 10.11
CA TYR A 214 1.59 -20.07 10.34
C TYR A 214 0.09 -20.13 10.60
N ASP A 215 -0.48 -19.17 11.34
CA ASP A 215 -1.93 -19.07 11.56
C ASP A 215 -2.64 -18.85 10.21
N ALA A 216 -2.11 -17.95 9.36
CA ALA A 216 -2.64 -17.73 8.02
C ALA A 216 -2.59 -18.99 7.15
N MET A 217 -1.47 -19.73 7.16
CA MET A 217 -1.39 -21.03 6.46
C MET A 217 -2.39 -22.06 6.98
N ALA A 218 -2.65 -22.09 8.29
CA ALA A 218 -3.66 -22.99 8.87
C ALA A 218 -5.06 -22.65 8.37
N ILE A 219 -5.42 -21.36 8.28
CA ILE A 219 -6.68 -20.89 7.71
C ILE A 219 -6.81 -21.32 6.24
N PHE A 220 -5.78 -21.05 5.42
CA PHE A 220 -5.80 -21.46 4.01
C PHE A 220 -5.88 -22.99 3.87
N THR A 221 -5.20 -23.76 4.73
CA THR A 221 -5.30 -25.23 4.74
C THR A 221 -6.71 -25.69 5.05
N ALA A 222 -7.36 -25.09 6.04
CA ALA A 222 -8.75 -25.43 6.40
C ALA A 222 -9.74 -25.14 5.26
N VAL A 223 -9.55 -24.01 4.56
CA VAL A 223 -10.44 -23.61 3.47
C VAL A 223 -10.20 -24.40 2.19
N THR A 224 -8.93 -24.67 1.84
CA THR A 224 -8.58 -25.25 0.53
C THR A 224 -8.31 -26.76 0.58
N GLY A 225 -8.21 -27.36 1.79
CA GLY A 225 -7.82 -28.76 1.97
C GLY A 225 -6.33 -29.05 1.66
N ARG A 226 -5.51 -28.02 1.38
CA ARG A 226 -4.12 -28.18 0.98
C ARG A 226 -3.17 -27.80 2.11
N ALA A 227 -2.35 -28.75 2.53
CA ALA A 227 -1.26 -28.52 3.47
C ALA A 227 -0.10 -27.75 2.79
N PHE A 228 0.57 -26.90 3.57
CA PHE A 228 1.71 -26.13 3.10
C PHE A 228 3.05 -26.84 3.36
N ARG A 229 3.89 -26.88 2.32
CA ARG A 229 5.32 -27.12 2.45
C ARG A 229 6.00 -25.78 2.73
N VAL A 230 6.56 -25.64 3.92
CA VAL A 230 7.16 -24.37 4.39
C VAL A 230 8.67 -24.41 4.19
N VAL A 231 9.20 -23.38 3.54
CA VAL A 231 10.63 -23.08 3.49
C VAL A 231 10.90 -21.92 4.43
N ARG A 232 11.67 -22.15 5.47
CA ARG A 232 12.04 -21.10 6.42
C ARG A 232 13.40 -20.51 6.06
N VAL A 233 13.45 -19.16 5.93
CA VAL A 233 14.70 -18.43 5.73
C VAL A 233 15.12 -17.81 7.07
N PRO A 234 16.22 -18.28 7.69
CA PRO A 234 16.67 -17.81 8.99
C PRO A 234 17.08 -16.33 8.98
N ARG A 235 16.89 -15.62 10.10
CA ARG A 235 17.26 -14.20 10.23
C ARG A 235 18.71 -13.86 9.82
N PRO A 236 19.75 -14.63 10.17
CA PRO A 236 21.11 -14.33 9.72
C PRO A 236 21.23 -14.28 8.19
N VAL A 237 20.55 -15.20 7.49
CA VAL A 237 20.52 -15.22 6.02
C VAL A 237 19.82 -13.96 5.47
N LEU A 238 18.72 -13.56 6.08
CA LEU A 238 17.98 -12.35 5.69
C LEU A 238 18.81 -11.08 5.94
N LEU A 239 19.57 -11.02 7.02
CA LEU A 239 20.46 -9.89 7.31
C LEU A 239 21.52 -9.72 6.22
N VAL A 240 22.19 -10.82 5.84
CA VAL A 240 23.17 -10.79 4.74
C VAL A 240 22.48 -10.45 3.42
N ALA A 241 21.33 -11.07 3.13
CA ALA A 241 20.56 -10.80 1.92
C ALA A 241 20.11 -9.33 1.85
N SER A 242 19.69 -8.73 2.95
CA SER A 242 19.28 -7.32 2.97
C SER A 242 20.39 -6.35 2.62
N GLN A 243 21.64 -6.69 2.98
CA GLN A 243 22.81 -5.87 2.68
C GLN A 243 23.27 -6.05 1.22
N THR A 244 23.29 -7.27 0.73
CA THR A 244 23.72 -7.57 -0.65
C THR A 244 22.66 -7.18 -1.68
N LEU A 245 21.42 -7.59 -1.49
CA LEU A 245 20.30 -7.20 -2.36
C LEU A 245 20.07 -5.69 -2.36
N GLY A 246 20.21 -5.04 -1.21
CA GLY A 246 20.02 -3.59 -1.11
C GLY A 246 20.97 -2.77 -2.00
N ARG A 247 22.12 -3.35 -2.40
CA ARG A 247 23.07 -2.70 -3.33
C ARG A 247 22.69 -2.92 -4.80
N VAL A 248 22.08 -4.05 -5.13
CA VAL A 248 21.74 -4.44 -6.50
C VAL A 248 20.29 -4.15 -6.85
N ASP A 249 19.38 -4.39 -5.90
CA ASP A 249 17.95 -4.14 -6.00
C ASP A 249 17.45 -3.52 -4.69
N PRO A 250 17.51 -2.19 -4.57
CA PRO A 250 17.08 -1.47 -3.36
C PRO A 250 15.62 -1.74 -2.97
N ILE A 251 14.75 -2.05 -3.94
CA ILE A 251 13.32 -2.32 -3.68
C ILE A 251 13.17 -3.68 -2.98
N ARG A 252 13.80 -4.73 -3.49
CA ARG A 252 13.80 -6.04 -2.83
C ARG A 252 14.55 -6.02 -1.50
N GLY A 253 15.66 -5.28 -1.43
CA GLY A 253 16.36 -5.04 -0.17
C GLY A 253 15.50 -4.38 0.89
N SER A 254 14.66 -3.40 0.49
CA SER A 254 13.67 -2.78 1.37
C SER A 254 12.64 -3.78 1.89
N LEU A 255 12.11 -4.64 1.03
CA LEU A 255 11.13 -5.66 1.43
C LEU A 255 11.72 -6.63 2.47
N VAL A 256 12.97 -7.08 2.27
CA VAL A 256 13.65 -7.97 3.23
C VAL A 256 13.86 -7.27 4.58
N ARG A 257 14.28 -6.00 4.60
CA ARG A 257 14.45 -5.23 5.85
C ARG A 257 13.13 -5.02 6.59
N MET A 258 12.07 -4.66 5.86
CA MET A 258 10.73 -4.52 6.46
C MET A 258 10.22 -5.86 7.00
N SER A 259 10.45 -6.97 6.31
CA SER A 259 10.09 -8.31 6.79
C SER A 259 10.86 -8.70 8.06
N LEU A 260 12.14 -8.32 8.18
CA LEU A 260 12.91 -8.52 9.40
C LEU A 260 12.34 -7.71 10.58
N ALA A 261 11.92 -6.47 10.34
CA ALA A 261 11.28 -5.64 11.36
C ALA A 261 9.89 -6.20 11.76
N ALA A 262 9.09 -6.63 10.79
CA ALA A 262 7.79 -7.25 11.04
C ALA A 262 7.89 -8.60 11.82
N ASP A 263 9.02 -9.32 11.73
CA ASP A 263 9.26 -10.56 12.48
C ASP A 263 9.64 -10.34 13.97
N GLU A 264 9.86 -9.07 14.38
CA GLU A 264 10.31 -8.74 15.75
C GLU A 264 9.17 -8.54 16.72
N ALA A 265 8.06 -7.97 16.29
CA ALA A 265 6.94 -7.61 17.15
C ALA A 265 5.60 -7.76 16.41
N ASP A 266 4.55 -7.96 17.20
CA ASP A 266 3.18 -7.96 16.71
C ASP A 266 2.78 -6.58 16.19
N SER A 267 1.86 -6.55 15.24
CA SER A 267 1.30 -5.31 14.71
C SER A 267 0.56 -4.52 15.76
N VAL A 268 0.73 -3.20 15.73
CA VAL A 268 -0.01 -2.24 16.56
C VAL A 268 -1.22 -1.63 15.83
N CYS A 269 -1.40 -1.94 14.54
CA CYS A 269 -2.54 -1.48 13.78
C CYS A 269 -3.86 -1.98 14.38
N ARG A 270 -4.93 -1.22 14.17
CA ARG A 270 -6.21 -1.46 14.85
C ARG A 270 -7.33 -1.68 13.83
N VAL A 271 -8.22 -2.58 14.16
CA VAL A 271 -9.44 -2.83 13.39
C VAL A 271 -10.48 -1.73 13.63
N GLU A 272 -10.45 -1.13 14.81
CA GLU A 272 -11.36 -0.07 15.24
C GLU A 272 -11.26 1.16 14.33
N ASP A 273 -10.09 1.44 13.76
CA ASP A 273 -9.89 2.55 12.84
C ASP A 273 -10.67 2.35 11.51
N LEU A 274 -10.91 1.12 11.07
CA LEU A 274 -11.80 0.80 9.95
C LEU A 274 -13.27 0.83 10.36
N THR A 275 -13.61 0.23 11.50
CA THR A 275 -15.01 0.14 11.94
C THR A 275 -15.59 1.49 12.32
N SER A 276 -14.78 2.43 12.81
CA SER A 276 -15.19 3.82 13.05
C SER A 276 -15.61 4.58 11.79
N LEU A 277 -15.11 4.15 10.63
CA LEU A 277 -15.52 4.65 9.31
C LEU A 277 -16.72 3.88 8.72
N GLY A 278 -17.36 2.99 9.50
CA GLY A 278 -18.46 2.13 9.03
C GLY A 278 -18.02 1.00 8.09
N ILE A 279 -16.72 0.70 8.04
CA ILE A 279 -16.18 -0.33 7.17
C ILE A 279 -16.09 -1.64 7.95
N ARG A 280 -16.80 -2.68 7.49
CA ARG A 280 -16.61 -4.04 7.99
C ARG A 280 -15.36 -4.64 7.35
N PRO A 281 -14.29 -4.92 8.13
CA PRO A 281 -13.06 -5.44 7.58
C PRO A 281 -13.20 -6.92 7.19
N ARG A 282 -12.62 -7.27 6.02
CA ARG A 282 -12.60 -8.65 5.53
C ARG A 282 -11.55 -9.46 6.28
N SER A 283 -11.95 -10.64 6.80
CA SER A 283 -11.02 -11.57 7.43
C SER A 283 -10.14 -12.32 6.41
N VAL A 284 -9.03 -12.90 6.90
CA VAL A 284 -8.18 -13.77 6.06
C VAL A 284 -8.92 -15.03 5.63
N GLU A 285 -9.83 -15.53 6.45
CA GLU A 285 -10.66 -16.68 6.09
C GLU A 285 -11.63 -16.37 4.94
N GLU A 286 -12.31 -15.21 5.02
CA GLU A 286 -13.19 -14.74 3.91
C GLU A 286 -12.39 -14.55 2.62
N TYR A 287 -11.17 -14.01 2.72
CA TYR A 287 -10.30 -13.86 1.57
C TYR A 287 -9.85 -15.20 0.97
N ALA A 288 -9.48 -16.17 1.80
CA ALA A 288 -9.11 -17.51 1.35
C ALA A 288 -10.29 -18.21 0.62
N ARG A 289 -11.52 -18.05 1.14
CA ARG A 289 -12.75 -18.57 0.48
C ARG A 289 -12.98 -17.90 -0.88
N LEU A 290 -12.85 -16.57 -0.97
CA LEU A 290 -12.98 -15.87 -2.25
C LEU A 290 -12.00 -16.38 -3.30
N LEU A 291 -10.73 -16.59 -2.92
CA LEU A 291 -9.73 -17.13 -3.82
C LEU A 291 -10.02 -18.57 -4.26
N SER A 292 -10.54 -19.41 -3.37
CA SER A 292 -10.87 -20.80 -3.69
C SER A 292 -12.04 -20.90 -4.68
N HIS A 293 -13.07 -20.06 -4.53
CA HIS A 293 -14.22 -20.00 -5.43
C HIS A 293 -13.90 -19.42 -6.81
N ALA A 294 -13.00 -18.46 -6.90
CA ALA A 294 -12.59 -17.87 -8.18
C ALA A 294 -11.79 -18.83 -9.08
N THR A 295 -11.50 -20.04 -8.60
CA THR A 295 -10.65 -21.03 -9.30
C THR A 295 -11.46 -22.26 -9.75
N THR A 296 -12.72 -22.36 -9.35
CA THR A 296 -13.71 -23.34 -9.82
C THR A 296 -14.47 -22.77 -11.02
#